data_fc27f053a1370e8b1b9f12d446ec0db1
#
_entry.id   fc27f053a1370e8b1b9f12d446ec0db1
#
_cell.length_a   1.000
_cell.length_b   1.000
_cell.length_c   1.000
_cell.angle_alpha   90.00
_cell.angle_beta   90.00
_cell.angle_gamma   90.00
#
_symmetry.space_group_name_H-M   'P 1'
#
loop_
_entity.id
_entity.type
_entity.pdbx_description
1 polymer ?
#
loop_
_entity_poly.entity_id
_entity_poly.type
_entity_poly.pdbx_seq_one_letter_code
_entity_poly.pdbx_strand_id
1 'polypeptide(L)'
;MGIPVFFKTLITDYQNVIEPVDGQKIDNLFFDLNCLLHPSCASIKDGNEDSMIQKIIADIDTLIQLTGATFVYIAIDGPAPKGKMMQQRVRRLKSVLEEKVWDTNAITPGTNFMNRLNDELHQLYDGKSNVILSDSLEPGEGEHKILQYMKQHKSVL
;
A
#
# COMPACT_ATOMS: atom_id res chain seq x y z
N MET A 1 0.77 11.50 -7.05
CA MET A 1 1.73 12.59 -6.71
C MET A 1 1.20 13.35 -5.52
N GLY A 2 1.83 13.23 -4.37
CA GLY A 2 1.48 14.04 -3.21
C GLY A 2 2.06 15.46 -3.34
N ILE A 3 1.39 16.43 -2.72
CA ILE A 3 1.94 17.79 -2.55
C ILE A 3 3.08 17.68 -1.53
N PRO A 4 4.32 18.07 -1.90
CA PRO A 4 5.44 18.02 -0.97
C PRO A 4 5.14 18.77 0.33
N VAL A 5 5.46 18.12 1.46
CA VAL A 5 5.29 18.70 2.81
C VAL A 5 3.85 18.97 3.23
N PHE A 6 2.83 18.71 2.37
CA PHE A 6 1.42 18.99 2.68
C PHE A 6 0.96 18.40 4.00
N PHE A 7 1.21 17.12 4.24
CA PHE A 7 0.82 16.45 5.48
C PHE A 7 1.51 17.10 6.70
N LYS A 8 2.82 17.41 6.58
CA LYS A 8 3.55 18.07 7.65
C LYS A 8 2.97 19.46 7.95
N THR A 9 2.64 20.25 6.92
CA THR A 9 1.99 21.56 7.09
C THR A 9 0.62 21.40 7.75
N LEU A 10 -0.19 20.42 7.29
CA LEU A 10 -1.51 20.17 7.83
C LEU A 10 -1.46 19.88 9.35
N ILE A 11 -0.59 18.97 9.78
CA ILE A 11 -0.47 18.62 11.22
C ILE A 11 0.18 19.73 12.06
N THR A 12 0.94 20.62 11.43
CA THR A 12 1.54 21.77 12.12
C THR A 12 0.51 22.87 12.35
N ASP A 13 -0.31 23.17 11.33
CA ASP A 13 -1.28 24.26 11.35
C ASP A 13 -2.57 23.87 12.10
N TYR A 14 -2.91 22.59 12.12
CA TYR A 14 -4.12 22.04 12.72
C TYR A 14 -3.78 20.93 13.72
N GLN A 15 -3.52 21.29 14.98
CA GLN A 15 -3.09 20.35 16.02
C GLN A 15 -4.12 19.25 16.36
N ASN A 16 -5.40 19.47 16.05
CA ASN A 16 -6.49 18.53 16.34
C ASN A 16 -6.80 17.56 15.18
N VAL A 17 -5.96 17.52 14.13
CA VAL A 17 -6.19 16.65 12.96
C VAL A 17 -5.72 15.21 13.21
N ILE A 18 -4.83 15.01 14.19
CA ILE A 18 -4.33 13.70 14.57
C ILE A 18 -4.92 13.35 15.94
N GLU A 19 -5.63 12.23 15.97
CA GLU A 19 -6.15 11.65 17.20
C GLU A 19 -5.58 10.23 17.39
N PRO A 20 -5.36 9.80 18.65
CA PRO A 20 -4.99 8.41 18.92
C PRO A 20 -6.08 7.45 18.44
N VAL A 21 -5.67 6.32 17.90
CA VAL A 21 -6.59 5.25 17.44
C VAL A 21 -7.19 4.50 18.65
N ASP A 22 -6.48 4.50 19.77
CA ASP A 22 -6.86 3.77 20.97
C ASP A 22 -8.25 4.18 21.47
N GLY A 23 -9.15 3.19 21.58
CA GLY A 23 -10.51 3.39 22.05
C GLY A 23 -11.50 3.92 21.01
N GLN A 24 -11.06 4.17 19.78
CA GLN A 24 -11.95 4.54 18.69
C GLN A 24 -12.49 3.30 17.97
N LYS A 25 -13.79 3.33 17.64
CA LYS A 25 -14.40 2.31 16.80
C LYS A 25 -14.12 2.65 15.34
N ILE A 26 -13.37 1.79 14.65
CA ILE A 26 -13.10 1.92 13.24
C ILE A 26 -13.89 0.84 12.49
N ASP A 27 -14.90 1.23 11.73
CA ASP A 27 -15.70 0.29 10.97
C ASP A 27 -15.00 -0.12 9.67
N ASN A 28 -14.35 0.83 8.98
CA ASN A 28 -13.76 0.60 7.67
C ASN A 28 -12.29 1.06 7.64
N LEU A 29 -11.40 0.17 7.20
CA LEU A 29 -9.99 0.46 6.96
C LEU A 29 -9.72 0.41 5.45
N PHE A 30 -9.36 1.54 4.87
CA PHE A 30 -8.91 1.66 3.49
C PHE A 30 -7.45 2.05 3.49
N PHE A 31 -6.59 1.27 2.86
CA PHE A 31 -5.19 1.67 2.78
C PHE A 31 -4.51 1.31 1.47
N ASP A 32 -3.66 2.24 1.04
CA ASP A 32 -2.74 2.06 -0.07
C ASP A 32 -1.52 1.29 0.42
N LEU A 33 -1.41 0.02 -0.01
CA LEU A 33 -0.35 -0.88 0.45
C LEU A 33 1.05 -0.38 0.04
N ASN A 34 1.17 0.45 -0.99
CA ASN A 34 2.47 0.97 -1.41
C ASN A 34 3.17 1.80 -0.33
N CYS A 35 2.40 2.45 0.56
CA CYS A 35 2.94 3.13 1.73
C CYS A 35 3.68 2.17 2.68
N LEU A 36 3.27 0.90 2.71
CA LEU A 36 3.82 -0.15 3.56
C LEU A 36 4.92 -0.95 2.85
N LEU A 37 4.78 -1.24 1.55
CA LEU A 37 5.69 -2.11 0.79
C LEU A 37 7.16 -1.65 0.90
N HIS A 38 7.42 -0.38 0.63
CA HIS A 38 8.79 0.14 0.64
C HIS A 38 9.45 0.07 2.03
N PRO A 39 8.83 0.53 3.13
CA PRO A 39 9.42 0.42 4.46
C PRO A 39 9.60 -1.03 4.91
N SER A 40 8.62 -1.90 4.67
CA SER A 40 8.68 -3.32 5.05
C SER A 40 9.85 -4.01 4.36
N CYS A 41 9.98 -3.86 3.03
CA CYS A 41 11.11 -4.41 2.29
C CYS A 41 12.45 -3.82 2.76
N ALA A 42 12.51 -2.50 3.01
CA ALA A 42 13.74 -1.85 3.47
C ALA A 42 14.20 -2.29 4.87
N SER A 43 13.30 -2.87 5.67
CA SER A 43 13.63 -3.42 6.99
C SER A 43 14.43 -4.72 6.91
N ILE A 44 14.31 -5.47 5.80
CA ILE A 44 15.00 -6.73 5.55
C ILE A 44 16.37 -6.45 4.90
N LYS A 45 17.43 -6.65 5.66
CA LYS A 45 18.80 -6.21 5.27
C LYS A 45 19.54 -7.19 4.37
N ASP A 46 19.14 -8.45 4.35
CA ASP A 46 19.77 -9.51 3.55
C ASP A 46 19.23 -9.63 2.12
N GLY A 47 18.21 -8.84 1.77
CA GLY A 47 17.58 -8.86 0.45
C GLY A 47 16.70 -10.09 0.19
N ASN A 48 16.36 -10.87 1.22
CA ASN A 48 15.55 -12.08 1.08
C ASN A 48 14.09 -11.72 0.81
N GLU A 49 13.59 -12.03 -0.40
CA GLU A 49 12.24 -11.70 -0.84
C GLU A 49 11.15 -12.44 -0.08
N ASP A 50 11.40 -13.70 0.35
CA ASP A 50 10.42 -14.46 1.16
C ASP A 50 10.22 -13.78 2.51
N SER A 51 11.32 -13.36 3.14
CA SER A 51 11.26 -12.60 4.39
C SER A 51 10.57 -11.25 4.22
N MET A 52 10.74 -10.58 3.06
CA MET A 52 10.04 -9.34 2.75
C MET A 52 8.54 -9.55 2.63
N ILE A 53 8.08 -10.59 1.91
CA ILE A 53 6.67 -10.92 1.77
C ILE A 53 6.04 -11.24 3.13
N GLN A 54 6.70 -12.06 3.94
CA GLN A 54 6.22 -12.38 5.30
C GLN A 54 6.14 -11.13 6.19
N LYS A 55 7.11 -10.22 6.07
CA LYS A 55 7.09 -8.95 6.80
C LYS A 55 5.92 -8.06 6.37
N ILE A 56 5.65 -7.97 5.08
CA ILE A 56 4.51 -7.20 4.54
C ILE A 56 3.20 -7.74 5.10
N ILE A 57 3.02 -9.06 5.07
CA ILE A 57 1.83 -9.73 5.61
C ILE A 57 1.67 -9.44 7.11
N ALA A 58 2.75 -9.57 7.88
CA ALA A 58 2.73 -9.28 9.32
C ALA A 58 2.40 -7.81 9.62
N ASP A 59 2.86 -6.87 8.79
CA ASP A 59 2.56 -5.45 8.93
C ASP A 59 1.09 -5.15 8.59
N ILE A 60 0.52 -5.81 7.58
CA ILE A 60 -0.92 -5.73 7.26
C ILE A 60 -1.75 -6.25 8.44
N ASP A 61 -1.42 -7.43 8.95
CA ASP A 61 -2.14 -8.02 10.08
C ASP A 61 -2.05 -7.13 11.33
N THR A 62 -0.89 -6.51 11.57
CA THR A 62 -0.70 -5.56 12.66
C THR A 62 -1.63 -4.35 12.53
N LEU A 63 -1.76 -3.78 11.33
CA LEU A 63 -2.67 -2.66 11.07
C LEU A 63 -4.14 -3.06 11.26
N ILE A 64 -4.54 -4.22 10.78
CA ILE A 64 -5.90 -4.73 10.95
C ILE A 64 -6.21 -4.95 12.44
N GLN A 65 -5.30 -5.55 13.19
CA GLN A 65 -5.46 -5.76 14.62
C GLN A 65 -5.50 -4.45 15.42
N LEU A 66 -4.61 -3.51 15.09
CA LEU A 66 -4.54 -2.22 15.76
C LEU A 66 -5.82 -1.39 15.59
N THR A 67 -6.41 -1.45 14.40
CA THR A 67 -7.63 -0.70 14.09
C THR A 67 -8.90 -1.42 14.54
N GLY A 68 -8.87 -2.74 14.64
CA GLY A 68 -10.05 -3.57 14.91
C GLY A 68 -11.15 -3.41 13.86
N ALA A 69 -10.79 -2.97 12.65
CA ALA A 69 -11.74 -2.68 11.57
C ALA A 69 -12.57 -3.91 11.20
N THR A 70 -13.87 -3.71 11.01
CA THR A 70 -14.79 -4.78 10.60
C THR A 70 -14.75 -5.02 9.09
N PHE A 71 -14.36 -4.00 8.31
CA PHE A 71 -14.17 -4.08 6.86
C PHE A 71 -12.79 -3.52 6.48
N VAL A 72 -12.10 -4.19 5.57
CA VAL A 72 -10.75 -3.81 5.11
C VAL A 72 -10.71 -3.79 3.59
N TYR A 73 -10.24 -2.68 3.03
CA TYR A 73 -9.95 -2.55 1.60
C TYR A 73 -8.45 -2.31 1.40
N ILE A 74 -7.77 -3.26 0.79
CA ILE A 74 -6.34 -3.20 0.49
C ILE A 74 -6.16 -2.86 -0.98
N ALA A 75 -5.50 -1.74 -1.28
CA ALA A 75 -5.21 -1.35 -2.65
C ALA A 75 -3.70 -1.37 -2.92
N ILE A 76 -3.29 -1.97 -4.02
CA ILE A 76 -1.91 -1.97 -4.50
C ILE A 76 -1.86 -1.22 -5.83
N ASP A 77 -0.84 -0.37 -6.02
CA ASP A 77 -0.61 0.30 -7.31
C ASP A 77 -0.52 -0.73 -8.44
N GLY A 78 -1.37 -0.55 -9.43
CA GLY A 78 -1.32 -1.28 -10.68
C GLY A 78 -0.63 -0.50 -11.80
N PRO A 79 -0.83 -0.91 -13.06
CA PRO A 79 -0.29 -0.20 -14.20
C PRO A 79 -0.70 1.27 -14.20
N ALA A 80 0.30 2.14 -14.18
CA ALA A 80 0.09 3.59 -14.06
C ALA A 80 -0.44 4.20 -15.37
N PRO A 81 -1.25 5.27 -15.30
CA PRO A 81 -1.64 6.02 -16.47
C PRO A 81 -0.41 6.62 -17.18
N LYS A 82 -0.54 6.80 -18.51
CA LYS A 82 0.57 7.19 -19.40
C LYS A 82 1.35 8.43 -18.90
N GLY A 83 0.66 9.41 -18.34
CA GLY A 83 1.29 10.63 -17.82
C GLY A 83 2.23 10.38 -16.63
N LYS A 84 1.95 9.39 -15.79
CA LYS A 84 2.78 9.03 -14.63
C LYS A 84 3.94 8.11 -14.99
N MET A 85 3.84 7.36 -16.11
CA MET A 85 4.90 6.44 -16.54
C MET A 85 6.26 7.12 -16.71
N MET A 86 6.29 8.34 -17.25
CA MET A 86 7.54 9.11 -17.42
C MET A 86 8.21 9.43 -16.10
N GLN A 87 7.44 9.85 -15.09
CA GLN A 87 7.96 10.14 -13.76
C GLN A 87 8.48 8.89 -13.07
N GLN A 88 7.73 7.78 -13.15
CA GLN A 88 8.16 6.49 -12.63
C GLN A 88 9.47 6.03 -13.29
N ARG A 89 9.60 6.20 -14.61
CA ARG A 89 10.81 5.84 -15.36
C ARG A 89 12.04 6.60 -14.84
N VAL A 90 11.93 7.93 -14.65
CA VAL A 90 13.03 8.75 -14.12
C VAL A 90 13.40 8.31 -12.71
N ARG A 91 12.42 8.03 -11.85
CA ARG A 91 12.65 7.55 -10.47
C ARG A 91 13.36 6.19 -10.45
N ARG A 92 12.94 5.25 -11.31
CA ARG A 92 13.56 3.93 -11.45
C ARG A 92 15.01 4.02 -11.94
N LEU A 93 15.29 4.88 -12.93
CA LEU A 93 16.66 5.11 -13.38
C LEU A 93 17.56 5.64 -12.27
N LYS A 94 17.03 6.52 -11.42
CA LYS A 94 17.81 7.01 -10.26
C LYS A 94 18.08 5.89 -9.26
N SER A 95 17.12 5.00 -9.00
CA SER A 95 17.30 3.92 -8.03
C SER A 95 18.33 2.88 -8.48
N VAL A 96 18.51 2.68 -9.80
CA VAL A 96 19.55 1.79 -10.36
C VAL A 96 20.96 2.33 -10.09
N LEU A 97 21.11 3.65 -9.97
CA LEU A 97 22.40 4.27 -9.68
C LEU A 97 22.78 4.21 -8.20
N GLU A 98 21.88 3.79 -7.33
CA GLU A 98 22.12 3.59 -5.91
C GLU A 98 22.53 2.13 -5.67
N GLU A 99 23.72 1.91 -5.08
CA GLU A 99 24.14 0.57 -4.68
C GLU A 99 23.26 0.09 -3.52
N LYS A 100 22.30 -0.78 -3.82
CA LYS A 100 21.38 -1.40 -2.85
C LYS A 100 21.59 -2.90 -2.83
N VAL A 101 21.42 -3.51 -1.68
CA VAL A 101 21.46 -4.97 -1.52
C VAL A 101 20.32 -5.64 -2.31
N TRP A 102 19.19 -4.95 -2.46
CA TRP A 102 18.03 -5.41 -3.22
C TRP A 102 17.48 -4.30 -4.11
N ASP A 103 17.11 -4.66 -5.34
CA ASP A 103 16.55 -3.69 -6.29
C ASP A 103 15.09 -3.37 -5.97
N THR A 104 14.85 -2.19 -5.42
CA THR A 104 13.50 -1.69 -5.11
C THR A 104 12.60 -1.54 -6.35
N ASN A 105 13.12 -1.64 -7.58
CA ASN A 105 12.31 -1.71 -8.81
C ASN A 105 11.51 -3.01 -8.90
N ALA A 106 11.86 -4.04 -8.10
CA ALA A 106 11.04 -5.23 -7.95
C ALA A 106 9.62 -4.90 -7.44
N ILE A 107 9.44 -3.79 -6.70
CA ILE A 107 8.12 -3.26 -6.33
C ILE A 107 7.53 -2.52 -7.55
N THR A 108 7.21 -3.27 -8.58
CA THR A 108 6.61 -2.75 -9.82
C THR A 108 5.59 -3.77 -10.32
N PRO A 109 4.39 -3.36 -10.73
CA PRO A 109 3.39 -4.26 -11.30
C PRO A 109 3.97 -5.14 -12.40
N GLY A 110 3.72 -6.45 -12.32
CA GLY A 110 4.17 -7.44 -13.29
C GLY A 110 5.58 -8.02 -13.06
N THR A 111 6.29 -7.63 -12.02
CA THR A 111 7.54 -8.30 -11.61
C THR A 111 7.26 -9.61 -10.87
N ASN A 112 8.25 -10.51 -10.84
CA ASN A 112 8.12 -11.78 -10.12
C ASN A 112 7.81 -11.58 -8.62
N PHE A 113 8.47 -10.59 -8.00
CA PHE A 113 8.22 -10.25 -6.59
C PHE A 113 6.76 -9.85 -6.36
N MET A 114 6.22 -8.94 -7.19
CA MET A 114 4.82 -8.49 -7.06
C MET A 114 3.81 -9.60 -7.39
N ASN A 115 4.11 -10.46 -8.36
CA ASN A 115 3.24 -11.60 -8.65
C ASN A 115 3.17 -12.56 -7.46
N ARG A 116 4.32 -12.91 -6.86
CA ARG A 116 4.37 -13.76 -5.66
C ARG A 116 3.66 -13.11 -4.48
N LEU A 117 3.83 -11.81 -4.27
CA LEU A 117 3.11 -11.07 -3.22
C LEU A 117 1.60 -11.10 -3.46
N ASN A 118 1.14 -10.88 -4.70
CA ASN A 118 -0.29 -10.99 -5.04
C ASN A 118 -0.83 -12.38 -4.72
N ASP A 119 -0.12 -13.45 -5.14
CA ASP A 119 -0.53 -14.83 -4.91
C ASP A 119 -0.68 -15.14 -3.41
N GLU A 120 0.28 -14.73 -2.60
CA GLU A 120 0.23 -14.91 -1.14
C GLU A 120 -0.93 -14.12 -0.49
N LEU A 121 -1.15 -12.87 -0.93
CA LEU A 121 -2.25 -12.05 -0.41
C LEU A 121 -3.62 -12.62 -0.83
N HIS A 122 -3.75 -13.12 -2.06
CA HIS A 122 -4.97 -13.80 -2.50
C HIS A 122 -5.23 -15.08 -1.70
N GLN A 123 -4.21 -15.91 -1.44
CA GLN A 123 -4.36 -17.09 -0.60
C GLN A 123 -4.85 -16.75 0.82
N LEU A 124 -4.42 -15.60 1.36
CA LEU A 124 -4.79 -15.20 2.72
C LEU A 124 -6.16 -14.54 2.81
N TYR A 125 -6.55 -13.78 1.79
CA TYR A 125 -7.73 -12.89 1.88
C TYR A 125 -8.89 -13.30 0.99
N ASP A 126 -8.69 -14.10 -0.08
CA ASP A 126 -9.79 -14.59 -0.91
C ASP A 126 -10.74 -15.45 -0.08
N GLY A 127 -12.03 -15.18 -0.21
CA GLY A 127 -13.08 -15.82 0.56
C GLY A 127 -13.38 -15.20 1.94
N LYS A 128 -12.60 -14.25 2.41
CA LYS A 128 -12.95 -13.44 3.58
C LYS A 128 -13.95 -12.37 3.16
N SER A 129 -15.18 -12.46 3.64
CA SER A 129 -16.28 -11.54 3.25
C SER A 129 -16.07 -10.08 3.64
N ASN A 130 -15.15 -9.84 4.58
CA ASN A 130 -14.86 -8.52 5.13
C ASN A 130 -13.54 -7.92 4.63
N VAL A 131 -12.85 -8.58 3.70
CA VAL A 131 -11.59 -8.06 3.12
C VAL A 131 -11.74 -8.01 1.60
N ILE A 132 -11.39 -6.89 1.01
CA ILE A 132 -11.27 -6.72 -0.44
C ILE A 132 -9.81 -6.39 -0.76
N LEU A 133 -9.24 -7.16 -1.65
CA LEU A 133 -7.91 -6.94 -2.21
C LEU A 133 -8.05 -6.46 -3.66
N SER A 134 -7.56 -5.26 -3.94
CA SER A 134 -7.34 -4.74 -5.28
C SER A 134 -5.85 -4.80 -5.58
N ASP A 135 -5.42 -5.83 -6.27
CA ASP A 135 -4.03 -6.21 -6.45
C ASP A 135 -3.28 -5.34 -7.48
N SER A 136 -2.01 -5.65 -7.71
CA SER A 136 -1.15 -4.90 -8.62
C SER A 136 -1.43 -5.18 -10.11
N LEU A 137 -2.30 -6.12 -10.47
CA LEU A 137 -2.71 -6.39 -11.85
C LEU A 137 -3.87 -5.50 -12.29
N GLU A 138 -4.68 -5.03 -11.34
CA GLU A 138 -5.74 -4.07 -11.62
C GLU A 138 -5.16 -2.68 -11.93
N PRO A 139 -5.57 -2.03 -13.04
CA PRO A 139 -5.06 -0.70 -13.40
C PRO A 139 -5.43 0.38 -12.39
N GLY A 140 -4.53 1.31 -12.14
CA GLY A 140 -4.74 2.50 -11.30
C GLY A 140 -3.82 2.53 -10.09
N GLU A 141 -3.74 3.70 -9.48
CA GLU A 141 -3.00 3.91 -8.23
C GLU A 141 -3.87 3.51 -7.05
N GLY A 142 -3.26 3.04 -5.96
CA GLY A 142 -3.98 2.58 -4.78
C GLY A 142 -5.01 3.59 -4.27
N GLU A 143 -4.60 4.86 -4.15
CA GLU A 143 -5.49 5.96 -3.74
C GLU A 143 -6.70 6.14 -4.68
N HIS A 144 -6.52 5.97 -6.00
CA HIS A 144 -7.61 6.08 -6.96
C HIS A 144 -8.58 4.90 -6.86
N LYS A 145 -8.08 3.70 -6.67
CA LYS A 145 -8.89 2.49 -6.46
C LYS A 145 -9.76 2.62 -5.22
N ILE A 146 -9.17 3.10 -4.11
CA ILE A 146 -9.89 3.41 -2.86
C ILE A 146 -11.02 4.40 -3.11
N LEU A 147 -10.71 5.55 -3.71
CA LEU A 147 -11.70 6.60 -4.00
C LEU A 147 -12.81 6.11 -4.94
N GLN A 148 -12.46 5.30 -5.94
CA GLN A 148 -13.43 4.71 -6.85
C GLN A 148 -14.36 3.74 -6.14
N TYR A 149 -13.82 2.87 -5.28
CA TYR A 149 -14.60 1.94 -4.47
C TYR A 149 -15.57 2.70 -3.55
N MET A 150 -15.08 3.68 -2.79
CA MET A 150 -15.90 4.51 -1.91
C MET A 150 -17.02 5.23 -2.66
N LYS A 151 -16.73 5.76 -3.87
CA LYS A 151 -17.74 6.42 -4.71
C LYS A 151 -18.85 5.48 -5.17
N GLN A 152 -18.50 4.22 -5.47
CA GLN A 152 -19.46 3.21 -5.93
C GLN A 152 -20.29 2.63 -4.77
N HIS A 153 -19.74 2.60 -3.56
CA HIS A 153 -20.30 1.98 -2.36
C HIS A 153 -20.58 3.02 -1.27
N LYS A 154 -21.33 4.08 -1.61
CA LYS A 154 -21.64 5.18 -0.69
C LYS A 154 -22.31 4.77 0.62
N SER A 155 -22.89 3.58 0.69
CA SER A 155 -23.50 3.02 1.89
C SER A 155 -22.51 2.42 2.89
N VAL A 156 -21.22 2.34 2.52
CA VAL A 156 -20.13 1.80 3.37
C VAL A 156 -19.38 2.93 4.10
N LEU A 157 -19.73 4.18 3.83
CA LEU A 157 -19.24 5.37 4.49
C LEU A 157 -20.25 5.84 5.51
#